data_3f338b110b0b7f55f9c384d0ca9cde00
#
_entry.id   3f338b110b0b7f55f9c384d0ca9cde00
#
_cell.length_a   1.000
_cell.length_b   1.000
_cell.length_c   1.000
_cell.angle_alpha   90.00
_cell.angle_beta   90.00
_cell.angle_gamma   90.00
#
_symmetry.space_group_name_H-M   'P 1'
#
loop_
_entity.id
_entity.type
_entity.pdbx_description
1 polymer ?
#
loop_
_entity_poly.entity_id
_entity_poly.type
_entity_poly.pdbx_seq_one_letter_code
_entity_poly.pdbx_strand_id
1 'polypeptide(L)'
;MKKQQIPLKNSLILLLTATIWGIAFVAQSEGGEAVGPLTFNATRNIIGSLVLIPVILLLNKINPQSNSADSAESDRQSMASSGSNPFSRNKTLIAGGIICGICLCLASNFQQFGIQYTSVGKAGFLTACYIIIVPILGLFMKKKCSPFIWVAVVMALIGLYLLCITDGFSIGKGDILVLICAFLFSLHILVIDYFSPKTDGVKMSCIQFLVCGVLTAIP
;
A
#
# COMPACT_ATOMS: atom_id res chain seq x y z
N MET A 1 31.14 1.85 12.32
CA MET A 1 29.73 1.52 12.06
C MET A 1 28.85 2.35 13.01
N LYS A 2 28.19 3.42 12.55
CA LYS A 2 27.22 4.15 13.38
C LYS A 2 25.99 3.24 13.57
N LYS A 3 25.71 2.82 14.80
CA LYS A 3 24.43 2.18 15.15
C LYS A 3 23.30 3.16 14.79
N GLN A 4 22.55 2.86 13.75
CA GLN A 4 21.32 3.55 13.41
C GLN A 4 20.28 3.13 14.47
N GLN A 5 20.20 3.90 15.56
CA GLN A 5 19.15 3.71 16.56
C GLN A 5 17.84 4.10 15.87
N ILE A 6 16.99 3.13 15.60
CA ILE A 6 15.61 3.40 15.18
C ILE A 6 14.96 4.09 16.37
N PRO A 7 14.52 5.35 16.25
CA PRO A 7 13.92 6.04 17.39
C PRO A 7 12.67 5.27 17.84
N LEU A 8 12.55 5.01 19.12
CA LEU A 8 11.47 4.25 19.76
C LEU A 8 10.08 4.69 19.24
N LYS A 9 9.92 6.00 19.01
CA LYS A 9 8.72 6.60 18.41
C LYS A 9 8.34 5.96 17.07
N ASN A 10 9.31 5.75 16.17
CA ASN A 10 9.05 5.16 14.85
C ASN A 10 8.66 3.68 14.97
N SER A 11 9.28 2.94 15.90
CA SER A 11 8.93 1.55 16.19
C SER A 11 7.51 1.42 16.73
N LEU A 12 7.10 2.33 17.63
CA LEU A 12 5.73 2.36 18.15
C LEU A 12 4.69 2.68 17.08
N ILE A 13 5.00 3.62 16.18
CA ILE A 13 4.12 3.94 15.03
C ILE A 13 3.96 2.73 14.11
N LEU A 14 5.04 2.02 13.82
CA LEU A 14 4.99 0.80 13.00
C LEU A 14 4.18 -0.31 13.66
N LEU A 15 4.33 -0.50 14.97
CA LEU A 15 3.55 -1.47 15.72
C LEU A 15 2.06 -1.13 15.71
N LEU A 16 1.71 0.14 15.94
CA LEU A 16 0.34 0.63 15.86
C LEU A 16 -0.25 0.39 14.45
N THR A 17 0.51 0.70 13.41
CA THR A 17 0.09 0.46 12.03
C THR A 17 -0.16 -1.03 11.77
N ALA A 18 0.72 -1.91 12.23
CA ALA A 18 0.56 -3.36 12.09
C ALA A 18 -0.69 -3.87 12.84
N THR A 19 -0.97 -3.34 14.04
CA THR A 19 -2.16 -3.68 14.82
C THR A 19 -3.44 -3.25 14.08
N ILE A 20 -3.47 -2.01 13.55
CA ILE A 20 -4.62 -1.52 12.76
C ILE A 20 -4.84 -2.40 11.52
N TRP A 21 -3.78 -2.82 10.84
CA TRP A 21 -3.88 -3.72 9.69
C TRP A 21 -4.43 -5.09 10.07
N GLY A 22 -3.98 -5.65 11.19
CA GLY A 22 -4.52 -6.92 11.70
C GLY A 22 -6.02 -6.86 11.98
N ILE A 23 -6.49 -5.81 12.66
CA ILE A 23 -7.91 -5.56 12.90
C ILE A 23 -8.67 -5.37 11.57
N ALA A 24 -8.07 -4.67 10.61
CA ALA A 24 -8.68 -4.44 9.31
C ALA A 24 -8.94 -5.73 8.52
N PHE A 25 -8.11 -6.77 8.66
CA PHE A 25 -8.35 -8.07 8.03
C PHE A 25 -9.59 -8.77 8.60
N VAL A 26 -9.79 -8.69 9.92
CA VAL A 26 -11.02 -9.23 10.55
C VAL A 26 -12.24 -8.47 10.05
N ALA A 27 -12.20 -7.14 10.05
CA ALA A 27 -13.29 -6.32 9.53
C ALA A 27 -13.58 -6.56 8.03
N GLN A 28 -12.58 -6.90 7.25
CA GLN A 28 -12.73 -7.24 5.82
C GLN A 28 -13.42 -8.59 5.64
N SER A 29 -13.13 -9.58 6.48
CA SER A 29 -13.79 -10.89 6.47
C SER A 29 -15.27 -10.74 6.80
N GLU A 30 -15.57 -10.21 7.98
CA GLU A 30 -16.94 -10.03 8.48
C GLU A 30 -17.77 -9.10 7.57
N GLY A 31 -17.21 -7.96 7.20
CA GLY A 31 -17.90 -7.01 6.33
C GLY A 31 -18.12 -7.53 4.91
N GLY A 32 -17.17 -8.28 4.37
CA GLY A 32 -17.30 -8.92 3.06
C GLY A 32 -18.37 -9.99 3.02
N GLU A 33 -18.58 -10.74 4.11
CA GLU A 33 -19.68 -11.70 4.25
C GLU A 33 -21.03 -11.01 4.37
N ALA A 34 -21.10 -9.89 5.12
CA ALA A 34 -22.35 -9.20 5.40
C ALA A 34 -22.95 -8.48 4.18
N VAL A 35 -22.12 -7.77 3.38
CA VAL A 35 -22.61 -6.92 2.28
C VAL A 35 -22.04 -7.29 0.90
N GLY A 36 -21.27 -8.34 0.84
CA GLY A 36 -20.56 -8.78 -0.37
C GLY A 36 -19.20 -8.12 -0.55
N PRO A 37 -18.25 -8.83 -1.19
CA PRO A 37 -16.85 -8.44 -1.27
C PRO A 37 -16.61 -7.13 -2.02
N LEU A 38 -17.27 -6.94 -3.16
CA LEU A 38 -17.12 -5.74 -3.98
C LEU A 38 -17.75 -4.51 -3.32
N THR A 39 -18.96 -4.67 -2.76
CA THR A 39 -19.66 -3.57 -2.07
C THR A 39 -18.86 -3.10 -0.86
N PHE A 40 -18.35 -4.03 -0.05
CA PHE A 40 -17.51 -3.69 1.09
C PHE A 40 -16.23 -2.95 0.65
N ASN A 41 -15.54 -3.49 -0.36
CA ASN A 41 -14.30 -2.90 -0.84
C ASN A 41 -14.51 -1.51 -1.48
N ALA A 42 -15.56 -1.33 -2.28
CA ALA A 42 -15.92 -0.04 -2.87
C ALA A 42 -16.23 1.00 -1.79
N THR A 43 -17.12 0.65 -0.85
CA THR A 43 -17.54 1.56 0.24
C THR A 43 -16.35 1.97 1.11
N ARG A 44 -15.49 1.02 1.51
CA ARG A 44 -14.29 1.28 2.30
C ARG A 44 -13.37 2.29 1.62
N ASN A 45 -13.12 2.11 0.32
CA ASN A 45 -12.21 2.98 -0.43
C ASN A 45 -12.83 4.38 -0.65
N ILE A 46 -14.13 4.48 -0.94
CA ILE A 46 -14.83 5.77 -1.07
C ILE A 46 -14.79 6.52 0.26
N ILE A 47 -15.13 5.87 1.38
CA ILE A 47 -15.07 6.49 2.71
C ILE A 47 -13.62 6.93 3.01
N GLY A 48 -12.62 6.09 2.71
CA GLY A 48 -11.21 6.42 2.89
C GLY A 48 -10.80 7.68 2.11
N SER A 49 -11.24 7.81 0.86
CA SER A 49 -11.00 9.02 0.05
C SER A 49 -11.67 10.25 0.67
N LEU A 50 -12.94 10.14 1.09
CA LEU A 50 -13.69 11.25 1.68
C LEU A 50 -13.06 11.73 3.00
N VAL A 51 -12.58 10.81 3.85
CA VAL A 51 -11.90 11.15 5.10
C VAL A 51 -10.56 11.84 4.85
N LEU A 52 -9.87 11.54 3.76
CA LEU A 52 -8.61 12.21 3.42
C LEU A 52 -8.80 13.68 2.99
N ILE A 53 -9.97 14.07 2.47
CA ILE A 53 -10.22 15.46 2.08
C ILE A 53 -10.06 16.44 3.26
N PRO A 54 -10.78 16.29 4.40
CA PRO A 54 -10.58 17.18 5.54
C PRO A 54 -9.16 17.08 6.12
N VAL A 55 -8.52 15.91 6.07
CA VAL A 55 -7.12 15.76 6.51
C VAL A 55 -6.19 16.61 5.64
N ILE A 56 -6.35 16.61 4.33
CA ILE A 56 -5.58 17.44 3.39
C ILE A 56 -5.79 18.92 3.70
N LEU A 57 -7.05 19.35 3.92
CA LEU A 57 -7.37 20.73 4.25
C LEU A 57 -6.74 21.15 5.58
N LEU A 58 -6.76 20.27 6.59
CA LEU A 58 -6.17 20.51 7.90
C LEU A 58 -4.64 20.61 7.81
N LEU A 59 -3.98 19.71 7.11
CA LEU A 59 -2.53 19.73 6.90
C LEU A 59 -2.10 21.00 6.17
N ASN A 60 -2.84 21.42 5.16
CA ASN A 60 -2.58 22.68 4.45
C ASN A 60 -2.71 23.92 5.36
N LYS A 61 -3.60 23.87 6.37
CA LYS A 61 -3.82 24.96 7.34
C LYS A 61 -2.74 24.98 8.43
N ILE A 62 -2.32 23.80 8.90
CA ILE A 62 -1.33 23.68 10.01
C ILE A 62 0.08 23.97 9.51
N ASN A 63 0.40 23.60 8.29
CA ASN A 63 1.76 23.68 7.76
C ASN A 63 1.81 24.40 6.39
N PRO A 64 1.45 25.68 6.33
CA PRO A 64 1.47 26.44 5.07
C PRO A 64 2.88 26.57 4.46
N GLN A 65 3.94 26.48 5.29
CA GLN A 65 5.34 26.55 4.86
C GLN A 65 5.90 25.21 4.34
N SER A 66 5.37 24.07 4.80
CA SER A 66 5.76 22.76 4.25
C SER A 66 5.36 22.64 2.78
N ASN A 67 4.18 23.13 2.42
CA ASN A 67 3.77 23.17 1.01
C ASN A 67 4.64 24.10 0.16
N SER A 68 5.28 25.12 0.77
CA SER A 68 6.22 26.01 0.11
C SER A 68 7.64 25.48 0.13
N ALA A 69 8.07 24.77 1.19
CA ALA A 69 9.40 24.18 1.32
C ALA A 69 9.53 22.88 0.50
N ASP A 70 8.54 21.98 0.57
CA ASP A 70 8.48 20.78 -0.29
C ASP A 70 8.31 21.16 -1.77
N SER A 71 7.64 22.29 -2.05
CA SER A 71 7.59 22.88 -3.38
C SER A 71 8.94 23.44 -3.77
N ALA A 72 9.66 24.14 -2.88
CA ALA A 72 10.95 24.76 -3.17
C ALA A 72 12.10 23.72 -3.23
N GLU A 73 12.05 22.64 -2.46
CA GLU A 73 13.06 21.58 -2.49
C GLU A 73 12.83 20.62 -3.67
N SER A 74 11.56 20.35 -3.99
CA SER A 74 11.17 19.68 -5.23
C SER A 74 11.45 20.54 -6.46
N ASP A 75 11.28 21.88 -6.37
CA ASP A 75 11.63 22.82 -7.43
C ASP A 75 13.15 22.94 -7.60
N ARG A 76 13.94 22.87 -6.53
CA ARG A 76 15.41 22.84 -6.62
C ARG A 76 15.93 21.55 -7.24
N GLN A 77 15.34 20.41 -6.93
CA GLN A 77 15.65 19.12 -7.55
C GLN A 77 15.15 19.03 -9.00
N SER A 78 14.04 19.71 -9.32
CA SER A 78 13.49 19.83 -10.68
C SER A 78 14.21 20.87 -11.53
N MET A 79 14.76 21.93 -10.93
CA MET A 79 15.61 22.90 -11.66
C MET A 79 16.95 22.32 -12.10
N ALA A 80 17.43 21.25 -11.43
CA ALA A 80 18.59 20.47 -11.88
C ALA A 80 18.29 19.55 -13.07
N SER A 81 17.00 19.30 -13.39
CA SER A 81 16.58 18.39 -14.46
C SER A 81 15.41 18.90 -15.30
N SER A 82 15.56 20.10 -15.89
CA SER A 82 14.61 20.67 -16.89
C SER A 82 13.31 21.23 -16.30
N GLY A 83 13.10 22.55 -16.52
CA GLY A 83 12.00 23.39 -16.06
C GLY A 83 10.59 22.77 -16.09
N SER A 84 10.13 22.23 -14.96
CA SER A 84 8.80 21.69 -14.85
C SER A 84 7.82 22.76 -14.34
N ASN A 85 6.92 23.19 -15.23
CA ASN A 85 5.76 24.03 -14.93
C ASN A 85 4.87 23.42 -13.84
N PRO A 86 4.22 24.22 -12.96
CA PRO A 86 3.26 23.74 -11.94
C PRO A 86 2.11 22.90 -12.55
N PHE A 87 1.79 23.11 -13.82
CA PHE A 87 0.85 22.31 -14.59
C PHE A 87 1.32 20.86 -14.83
N SER A 88 2.65 20.66 -14.97
CA SER A 88 3.26 19.32 -15.12
C SER A 88 3.17 18.53 -13.81
N ARG A 89 3.32 19.16 -12.64
CA ARG A 89 3.22 18.53 -11.32
C ARG A 89 1.82 17.99 -11.02
N ASN A 90 0.79 18.75 -11.38
CA ASN A 90 -0.59 18.31 -11.23
C ASN A 90 -0.92 17.11 -12.16
N LYS A 91 -0.39 17.09 -13.36
CA LYS A 91 -0.52 15.94 -14.26
C LYS A 91 0.15 14.69 -13.68
N THR A 92 1.33 14.82 -13.11
CA THR A 92 2.06 13.71 -12.48
C THR A 92 1.31 13.18 -11.25
N LEU A 93 0.73 14.06 -10.44
CA LEU A 93 -0.09 13.69 -9.29
C LEU A 93 -1.34 12.90 -9.71
N ILE A 94 -2.07 13.39 -10.71
CA ILE A 94 -3.29 12.75 -11.22
C ILE A 94 -2.93 11.40 -11.87
N ALA A 95 -1.92 11.36 -12.73
CA ALA A 95 -1.46 10.14 -13.37
C ALA A 95 -1.00 9.10 -12.34
N GLY A 96 -0.20 9.51 -11.36
CA GLY A 96 0.24 8.66 -10.25
C GLY A 96 -0.95 8.12 -9.45
N GLY A 97 -1.89 8.98 -9.07
CA GLY A 97 -3.08 8.57 -8.34
C GLY A 97 -3.98 7.59 -9.12
N ILE A 98 -4.15 7.79 -10.44
CA ILE A 98 -4.94 6.88 -11.30
C ILE A 98 -4.22 5.52 -11.42
N ILE A 99 -2.93 5.50 -11.75
CA ILE A 99 -2.17 4.25 -11.92
C ILE A 99 -2.12 3.47 -10.60
N CYS A 100 -1.81 4.15 -9.49
CA CYS A 100 -1.85 3.55 -8.15
C CYS A 100 -3.25 3.03 -7.82
N GLY A 101 -4.31 3.78 -8.17
CA GLY A 101 -5.69 3.40 -7.92
C GLY A 101 -6.13 2.16 -8.69
N ILE A 102 -5.70 2.01 -9.94
CA ILE A 102 -5.94 0.80 -10.75
C ILE A 102 -5.22 -0.40 -10.14
N CYS A 103 -3.93 -0.27 -9.80
CA CYS A 103 -3.18 -1.32 -9.14
C CYS A 103 -3.80 -1.72 -7.80
N LEU A 104 -4.21 -0.73 -6.99
CA LEU A 104 -4.89 -0.94 -5.73
C LEU A 104 -6.24 -1.64 -5.91
N CYS A 105 -7.03 -1.24 -6.90
CA CYS A 105 -8.31 -1.86 -7.22
C CYS A 105 -8.14 -3.35 -7.53
N LEU A 106 -7.22 -3.70 -8.40
CA LEU A 106 -6.93 -5.10 -8.72
C LEU A 106 -6.48 -5.87 -7.47
N ALA A 107 -5.46 -5.36 -6.76
CA ALA A 107 -4.93 -6.03 -5.59
C ALA A 107 -5.97 -6.23 -4.49
N SER A 108 -6.73 -5.18 -4.15
CA SER A 108 -7.71 -5.22 -3.06
C SER A 108 -8.94 -6.09 -3.39
N ASN A 109 -9.35 -6.16 -4.66
CA ASN A 109 -10.45 -7.05 -5.06
C ASN A 109 -10.02 -8.52 -5.00
N PHE A 110 -8.83 -8.88 -5.50
CA PHE A 110 -8.30 -10.24 -5.34
C PHE A 110 -8.15 -10.62 -3.86
N GLN A 111 -7.71 -9.68 -3.00
CA GLN A 111 -7.63 -9.89 -1.56
C GLN A 111 -9.01 -10.13 -0.97
N GLN A 112 -9.98 -9.28 -1.28
CA GLN A 112 -11.31 -9.32 -0.70
C GLN A 112 -12.07 -10.61 -1.09
N PHE A 113 -11.92 -11.08 -2.33
CA PHE A 113 -12.42 -12.38 -2.73
C PHE A 113 -11.65 -13.54 -2.06
N GLY A 114 -10.33 -13.41 -1.96
CA GLY A 114 -9.49 -14.44 -1.37
C GLY A 114 -9.78 -14.69 0.11
N ILE A 115 -10.02 -13.63 0.88
CA ILE A 115 -10.35 -13.72 2.33
C ILE A 115 -11.60 -14.55 2.59
N GLN A 116 -12.57 -14.58 1.66
CA GLN A 116 -13.80 -15.36 1.83
C GLN A 116 -13.61 -16.88 1.73
N TYR A 117 -12.47 -17.32 1.18
CA TYR A 117 -12.18 -18.74 0.94
C TYR A 117 -10.96 -19.24 1.72
N THR A 118 -10.40 -18.42 2.63
CA THR A 118 -9.26 -18.78 3.46
C THR A 118 -9.38 -18.15 4.85
N SER A 119 -8.62 -18.64 5.84
CA SER A 119 -8.64 -18.04 7.17
C SER A 119 -8.03 -16.64 7.16
N VAL A 120 -8.55 -15.75 8.04
CA VAL A 120 -8.09 -14.35 8.15
C VAL A 120 -6.59 -14.27 8.43
N GLY A 121 -6.08 -15.14 9.32
CA GLY A 121 -4.66 -15.21 9.65
C GLY A 121 -3.81 -15.60 8.44
N LYS A 122 -4.27 -16.62 7.69
CA LYS A 122 -3.59 -17.10 6.48
C LYS A 122 -3.62 -16.05 5.36
N ALA A 123 -4.77 -15.36 5.18
CA ALA A 123 -4.89 -14.26 4.22
C ALA A 123 -3.93 -13.10 4.55
N GLY A 124 -3.87 -12.69 5.82
CA GLY A 124 -2.96 -11.64 6.26
C GLY A 124 -1.50 -12.00 6.01
N PHE A 125 -1.14 -13.24 6.31
CA PHE A 125 0.22 -13.73 6.11
C PHE A 125 0.59 -13.86 4.62
N LEU A 126 -0.27 -14.48 3.80
CA LEU A 126 -0.07 -14.62 2.36
C LEU A 126 0.02 -13.24 1.68
N THR A 127 -0.80 -12.28 2.11
CA THR A 127 -0.66 -10.90 1.64
C THR A 127 0.72 -10.34 1.96
N ALA A 128 1.23 -10.56 3.19
CA ALA A 128 2.54 -10.09 3.63
C ALA A 128 3.70 -10.66 2.81
N CYS A 129 3.50 -11.70 1.98
CA CYS A 129 4.50 -12.17 1.02
C CYS A 129 4.98 -11.09 0.04
N TYR A 130 4.24 -9.96 -0.10
CA TYR A 130 4.75 -8.82 -0.87
C TYR A 130 6.10 -8.30 -0.32
N ILE A 131 6.40 -8.50 0.97
CA ILE A 131 7.69 -8.15 1.60
C ILE A 131 8.86 -8.88 0.91
N ILE A 132 8.59 -10.08 0.39
CA ILE A 132 9.56 -10.90 -0.37
C ILE A 132 9.58 -10.49 -1.84
N ILE A 133 8.40 -10.29 -2.42
CA ILE A 133 8.24 -10.01 -3.86
C ILE A 133 8.79 -8.63 -4.23
N VAL A 134 8.56 -7.60 -3.40
CA VAL A 134 9.03 -6.23 -3.66
C VAL A 134 10.55 -6.14 -3.83
N PRO A 135 11.40 -6.67 -2.94
CA PRO A 135 12.85 -6.68 -3.15
C PRO A 135 13.27 -7.46 -4.41
N ILE A 136 12.63 -8.60 -4.70
CA ILE A 136 12.93 -9.40 -5.89
C ILE A 136 12.64 -8.56 -7.15
N LEU A 137 11.45 -7.97 -7.27
CA LEU A 137 11.12 -7.08 -8.38
C LEU A 137 12.02 -5.85 -8.44
N GLY A 138 12.41 -5.31 -7.27
CA GLY A 138 13.38 -4.21 -7.16
C GLY A 138 14.74 -4.53 -7.75
N LEU A 139 15.24 -5.77 -7.60
CA LEU A 139 16.48 -6.23 -8.22
C LEU A 139 16.38 -6.22 -9.75
N PHE A 140 15.26 -6.66 -10.33
CA PHE A 140 15.03 -6.55 -11.77
C PHE A 140 15.04 -5.09 -12.25
N MET A 141 14.62 -4.15 -11.40
CA MET A 141 14.70 -2.70 -11.65
C MET A 141 16.07 -2.09 -11.33
N LYS A 142 17.11 -2.91 -11.09
CA LYS A 142 18.47 -2.52 -10.71
C LYS A 142 18.56 -1.67 -9.43
N LYS A 143 17.57 -1.78 -8.53
CA LYS A 143 17.62 -1.13 -7.21
C LYS A 143 18.53 -1.94 -6.28
N LYS A 144 19.37 -1.23 -5.51
CA LYS A 144 20.23 -1.87 -4.50
C LYS A 144 19.39 -2.29 -3.29
N CYS A 145 19.41 -3.57 -2.94
CA CYS A 145 18.78 -4.09 -1.74
C CYS A 145 19.81 -4.28 -0.63
N SER A 146 19.46 -3.91 0.60
CA SER A 146 20.28 -4.18 1.77
C SER A 146 20.31 -5.68 2.08
N PRO A 147 21.45 -6.27 2.47
CA PRO A 147 21.51 -7.68 2.85
C PRO A 147 20.60 -8.03 4.04
N PHE A 148 20.28 -7.06 4.91
CA PHE A 148 19.31 -7.25 5.99
C PHE A 148 17.88 -7.58 5.53
N ILE A 149 17.51 -7.19 4.31
CA ILE A 149 16.21 -7.52 3.72
C ILE A 149 16.08 -9.04 3.54
N TRP A 150 17.16 -9.72 3.15
CA TRP A 150 17.17 -11.18 2.99
C TRP A 150 16.99 -11.93 4.30
N VAL A 151 17.52 -11.40 5.40
CA VAL A 151 17.26 -11.95 6.74
C VAL A 151 15.77 -11.82 7.08
N ALA A 152 15.16 -10.67 6.81
CA ALA A 152 13.72 -10.47 7.00
C ALA A 152 12.88 -11.41 6.13
N VAL A 153 13.30 -11.65 4.87
CA VAL A 153 12.67 -12.63 3.96
C VAL A 153 12.68 -14.03 4.54
N VAL A 154 13.84 -14.48 5.04
CA VAL A 154 13.95 -15.81 5.66
C VAL A 154 13.06 -15.92 6.91
N MET A 155 13.04 -14.91 7.77
CA MET A 155 12.16 -14.87 8.94
C MET A 155 10.68 -14.91 8.54
N ALA A 156 10.29 -14.18 7.49
CA ALA A 156 8.95 -14.20 6.96
C ALA A 156 8.56 -15.58 6.41
N LEU A 157 9.47 -16.27 5.69
CA LEU A 157 9.23 -17.62 5.19
C LEU A 157 9.06 -18.63 6.32
N ILE A 158 9.87 -18.53 7.40
CA ILE A 158 9.71 -19.37 8.60
C ILE A 158 8.34 -19.12 9.24
N GLY A 159 7.94 -17.88 9.40
CA GLY A 159 6.63 -17.53 9.94
C GLY A 159 5.49 -18.09 9.09
N LEU A 160 5.59 -18.03 7.75
CA LEU A 160 4.63 -18.62 6.81
C LEU A 160 4.55 -20.14 7.00
N TYR A 161 5.69 -20.80 7.06
CA TYR A 161 5.76 -22.23 7.26
C TYR A 161 5.06 -22.65 8.55
N LEU A 162 5.36 -21.97 9.68
CA LEU A 162 4.75 -22.26 10.97
C LEU A 162 3.23 -22.03 10.98
N LEU A 163 2.75 -21.02 10.26
CA LEU A 163 1.33 -20.74 10.14
C LEU A 163 0.61 -21.80 9.29
N CYS A 164 1.22 -22.22 8.17
CA CYS A 164 0.60 -23.20 7.27
C CYS A 164 0.60 -24.63 7.84
N ILE A 165 1.51 -24.97 8.77
CA ILE A 165 1.53 -26.30 9.42
C ILE A 165 0.22 -26.57 10.19
N THR A 166 -0.33 -25.55 10.85
CA THR A 166 -1.56 -25.69 11.65
C THR A 166 -2.80 -25.97 10.80
N ASP A 167 -2.81 -25.54 9.53
CA ASP A 167 -3.93 -25.67 8.59
C ASP A 167 -3.77 -26.88 7.62
N GLY A 168 -2.82 -27.79 7.89
CA GLY A 168 -2.65 -29.03 7.13
C GLY A 168 -2.11 -28.89 5.71
N PHE A 169 -1.35 -27.85 5.40
CA PHE A 169 -0.69 -27.59 4.10
C PHE A 169 -1.61 -27.60 2.86
N SER A 170 -2.93 -27.49 3.03
CA SER A 170 -3.82 -27.40 1.88
C SER A 170 -3.80 -25.99 1.28
N ILE A 171 -3.46 -25.89 0.00
CA ILE A 171 -3.57 -24.64 -0.76
C ILE A 171 -4.96 -24.62 -1.41
N GLY A 172 -5.84 -23.77 -0.87
CA GLY A 172 -7.19 -23.57 -1.40
C GLY A 172 -7.26 -22.48 -2.47
N LYS A 173 -8.44 -22.33 -3.09
CA LYS A 173 -8.70 -21.25 -4.08
C LYS A 173 -8.46 -19.86 -3.49
N GLY A 174 -8.84 -19.64 -2.22
CA GLY A 174 -8.61 -18.37 -1.52
C GLY A 174 -7.14 -18.02 -1.39
N ASP A 175 -6.29 -19.01 -1.10
CA ASP A 175 -4.84 -18.80 -0.96
C ASP A 175 -4.19 -18.34 -2.27
N ILE A 176 -4.63 -18.94 -3.39
CA ILE A 176 -4.14 -18.53 -4.73
C ILE A 176 -4.55 -17.09 -5.03
N LEU A 177 -5.79 -16.70 -4.75
CA LEU A 177 -6.26 -15.33 -4.94
C LEU A 177 -5.47 -14.32 -4.10
N VAL A 178 -5.17 -14.68 -2.84
CA VAL A 178 -4.36 -13.82 -1.95
C VAL A 178 -2.88 -13.76 -2.39
N LEU A 179 -2.32 -14.84 -2.94
CA LEU A 179 -0.96 -14.79 -3.53
C LEU A 179 -0.90 -13.88 -4.76
N ILE A 180 -1.93 -13.94 -5.64
CA ILE A 180 -2.05 -13.01 -6.77
C ILE A 180 -2.17 -11.57 -6.24
N CYS A 181 -2.96 -11.35 -5.20
CA CYS A 181 -3.06 -10.07 -4.52
C CYS A 181 -1.70 -9.59 -4.01
N ALA A 182 -0.89 -10.45 -3.36
CA ALA A 182 0.44 -10.09 -2.88
C ALA A 182 1.37 -9.63 -4.00
N PHE A 183 1.31 -10.28 -5.17
CA PHE A 183 2.04 -9.85 -6.36
C PHE A 183 1.57 -8.48 -6.86
N LEU A 184 0.25 -8.27 -6.96
CA LEU A 184 -0.33 -6.99 -7.38
C LEU A 184 -0.03 -5.85 -6.39
N PHE A 185 -0.06 -6.11 -5.07
CA PHE A 185 0.41 -5.14 -4.07
C PHE A 185 1.89 -4.82 -4.22
N SER A 186 2.71 -5.80 -4.60
CA SER A 186 4.13 -5.53 -4.86
C SER A 186 4.31 -4.56 -6.03
N LEU A 187 3.55 -4.71 -7.10
CA LEU A 187 3.55 -3.76 -8.21
C LEU A 187 3.04 -2.38 -7.76
N HIS A 188 1.96 -2.34 -6.99
CA HIS A 188 1.41 -1.10 -6.42
C HIS A 188 2.44 -0.34 -5.58
N ILE A 189 3.18 -1.05 -4.70
CA ILE A 189 4.26 -0.46 -3.88
C ILE A 189 5.36 0.13 -4.76
N LEU A 190 5.78 -0.55 -5.83
CA LEU A 190 6.79 -0.05 -6.75
C LEU A 190 6.32 1.19 -7.51
N VAL A 191 5.03 1.26 -7.87
CA VAL A 191 4.43 2.45 -8.49
C VAL A 191 4.38 3.61 -7.50
N ILE A 192 3.99 3.38 -6.25
CA ILE A 192 4.04 4.40 -5.19
C ILE A 192 5.47 4.92 -5.01
N ASP A 193 6.45 4.03 -4.93
CA ASP A 193 7.86 4.39 -4.75
C ASP A 193 8.40 5.26 -5.91
N TYR A 194 7.88 5.08 -7.12
CA TYR A 194 8.22 5.91 -8.27
C TYR A 194 7.59 7.31 -8.22
N PHE A 195 6.31 7.42 -7.79
CA PHE A 195 5.57 8.68 -7.81
C PHE A 195 5.69 9.48 -6.52
N SER A 196 5.84 8.84 -5.36
CA SER A 196 5.86 9.49 -4.05
C SER A 196 6.92 10.61 -3.92
N PRO A 197 8.16 10.47 -4.44
CA PRO A 197 9.13 11.56 -4.39
C PRO A 197 8.79 12.77 -5.28
N LYS A 198 7.85 12.60 -6.21
CA LYS A 198 7.48 13.60 -7.23
C LYS A 198 6.19 14.32 -6.92
N THR A 199 5.40 13.83 -5.95
CA THR A 199 4.05 14.29 -5.69
C THR A 199 3.77 14.30 -4.18
N ASP A 200 2.69 15.00 -3.80
CA ASP A 200 2.15 14.93 -2.44
C ASP A 200 1.50 13.57 -2.21
N GLY A 201 2.09 12.75 -1.33
CA GLY A 201 1.63 11.38 -1.05
C GLY A 201 0.20 11.32 -0.48
N VAL A 202 -0.23 12.31 0.31
CA VAL A 202 -1.58 12.32 0.90
C VAL A 202 -2.62 12.62 -0.18
N LYS A 203 -2.35 13.58 -1.06
CA LYS A 203 -3.22 13.89 -2.20
C LYS A 203 -3.28 12.73 -3.19
N MET A 204 -2.14 12.08 -3.45
CA MET A 204 -2.08 10.89 -4.29
C MET A 204 -2.90 9.74 -3.69
N SER A 205 -2.84 9.54 -2.36
CA SER A 205 -3.63 8.53 -1.65
C SER A 205 -5.14 8.80 -1.74
N CYS A 206 -5.56 10.06 -1.68
CA CYS A 206 -6.96 10.43 -1.85
C CYS A 206 -7.47 10.05 -3.26
N ILE A 207 -6.70 10.36 -4.31
CA ILE A 207 -7.06 10.03 -5.69
C ILE A 207 -7.08 8.51 -5.90
N GLN A 208 -6.08 7.76 -5.42
CA GLN A 208 -6.03 6.32 -5.61
C GLN A 208 -7.19 5.59 -4.92
N PHE A 209 -7.60 6.02 -3.72
CA PHE A 209 -8.76 5.45 -3.05
C PHE A 209 -10.06 5.76 -3.78
N LEU A 210 -10.21 6.99 -4.30
CA LEU A 210 -11.37 7.34 -5.11
C LEU A 210 -11.46 6.50 -6.38
N VAL A 211 -10.35 6.37 -7.11
CA VAL A 211 -10.28 5.56 -8.35
C VAL A 211 -10.58 4.10 -8.02
N CYS A 212 -9.96 3.54 -6.98
CA CYS A 212 -10.21 2.16 -6.55
C CYS A 212 -11.69 1.96 -6.18
N GLY A 213 -12.27 2.86 -5.39
CA GLY A 213 -13.66 2.77 -4.97
C GLY A 213 -14.64 2.84 -6.14
N VAL A 214 -14.44 3.79 -7.06
CA VAL A 214 -15.29 3.95 -8.26
C VAL A 214 -15.16 2.73 -9.17
N LEU A 215 -13.95 2.26 -9.49
CA LEU A 215 -13.75 1.10 -10.35
C LEU A 215 -14.32 -0.18 -9.73
N THR A 216 -14.24 -0.35 -8.41
CA THR A 216 -14.82 -1.50 -7.71
C THR A 216 -16.35 -1.45 -7.65
N ALA A 217 -16.94 -0.25 -7.72
CA ALA A 217 -18.41 -0.06 -7.69
C ALA A 217 -19.09 -0.29 -9.06
N ILE A 218 -18.33 -0.56 -10.13
CA ILE A 218 -18.84 -0.79 -11.51
C ILE A 218 -18.86 -2.30 -11.82
N PRO A 219 -19.36 -3.22 -11.21
CA PRO A 219 -19.52 -4.61 -11.67
C PRO A 219 -20.85 -4.81 -12.39
#